data_87bc769fd08492f4d8795d2828ad3b08
#
_entry.id   87bc769fd08492f4d8795d2828ad3b08
#
_cell.length_a   1.000
_cell.length_b   1.000
_cell.length_c   1.000
_cell.angle_alpha   90.00
_cell.angle_beta   90.00
_cell.angle_gamma   90.00
#
_symmetry.space_group_name_H-M   'P 1'
#
loop_
_entity.id
_entity.type
_entity.pdbx_description
1 polymer ?
#
loop_
_entity_poly.entity_id
_entity_poly.type
_entity_poly.pdbx_seq_one_letter_code
_entity_poly.pdbx_strand_id
1 'polypeptide(L)'
;MFLKIANIHWINEKAREFQKNIYLCFIDYAKAFDCMDHNKLWKILQEIGIPDYLTCLLKNLFAGQEATVRTRHGTTDCFQIGEGVYQGCILSPGLFNLYAEFIMRNTGLGWMSTSWNQDCQEKYQ
;
A
#
# COMPACT_ATOMS: atom_id res chain seq x y z
N MET A 1 4.18 -2.15 14.17
CA MET A 1 5.43 -2.89 14.01
C MET A 1 5.54 -4.10 14.95
N PHE A 2 5.26 -3.94 16.22
CA PHE A 2 5.34 -5.04 17.22
C PHE A 2 4.41 -6.24 16.92
N LEU A 3 3.19 -6.00 16.48
CA LEU A 3 2.21 -7.06 16.14
C LEU A 3 2.69 -7.98 15.00
N LYS A 4 3.41 -7.43 14.02
CA LYS A 4 3.95 -8.23 12.91
C LYS A 4 5.09 -9.15 13.34
N ILE A 5 5.93 -8.71 14.27
CA ILE A 5 7.02 -9.52 14.84
C ILE A 5 6.45 -10.65 15.69
N ALA A 6 5.44 -10.37 16.51
CA ALA A 6 4.76 -11.39 17.31
C ALA A 6 4.11 -12.48 16.44
N ASN A 7 3.49 -12.11 15.31
CA ASN A 7 2.91 -13.06 14.37
C ASN A 7 3.97 -13.96 13.72
N ILE A 8 5.12 -13.40 13.33
CA ILE A 8 6.24 -14.19 12.78
C ILE A 8 6.78 -15.17 13.83
N HIS A 9 6.93 -14.72 15.06
CA HIS A 9 7.37 -15.56 16.16
C HIS A 9 6.40 -16.72 16.39
N TRP A 10 5.10 -16.43 16.45
CA TRP A 10 4.04 -17.42 16.61
C TRP A 10 4.02 -18.45 15.46
N ILE A 11 4.13 -18.00 14.20
CA ILE A 11 4.21 -18.88 13.02
C ILE A 11 5.43 -19.80 13.12
N ASN A 12 6.58 -19.27 13.53
CA ASN A 12 7.79 -20.03 13.69
C ASN A 12 7.66 -21.10 14.79
N GLU A 13 7.06 -20.76 15.93
CA GLU A 13 6.76 -21.72 17.00
C GLU A 13 5.84 -22.83 16.53
N LYS A 14 4.76 -22.48 15.82
CA LYS A 14 3.83 -23.47 15.26
C LYS A 14 4.50 -24.37 14.22
N ALA A 15 5.32 -23.82 13.35
CA ALA A 15 6.05 -24.62 12.38
C ALA A 15 7.00 -25.63 13.05
N ARG A 16 7.65 -25.21 14.15
CA ARG A 16 8.49 -26.12 14.96
C ARG A 16 7.68 -27.21 15.65
N GLU A 17 6.53 -26.85 16.22
CA GLU A 17 5.60 -27.80 16.87
C GLU A 17 5.14 -28.88 15.88
N PHE A 18 4.80 -28.51 14.66
CA PHE A 18 4.35 -29.43 13.62
C PHE A 18 5.48 -30.00 12.74
N GLN A 19 6.73 -29.72 13.05
CA GLN A 19 7.92 -30.13 12.30
C GLN A 19 7.83 -29.80 10.80
N LYS A 20 7.28 -28.62 10.47
CA LYS A 20 7.15 -28.15 9.09
C LYS A 20 8.19 -27.08 8.79
N ASN A 21 8.83 -27.19 7.63
CA ASN A 21 9.71 -26.16 7.13
C ASN A 21 8.86 -24.97 6.65
N ILE A 22 9.24 -23.76 7.07
CA ILE A 22 8.70 -22.51 6.59
C ILE A 22 9.79 -21.70 5.91
N TYR A 23 9.40 -20.97 4.89
CA TYR A 23 10.27 -20.05 4.16
C TYR A 23 9.68 -18.65 4.30
N LEU A 24 10.47 -17.70 4.78
CA LEU A 24 10.07 -16.31 4.97
C LEU A 24 10.78 -15.45 3.93
N CYS A 25 10.01 -14.60 3.26
CA CYS A 25 10.53 -13.58 2.37
C CYS A 25 10.08 -12.21 2.87
N PHE A 26 11.01 -11.30 3.07
CA PHE A 26 10.74 -9.92 3.46
C PHE A 26 10.90 -9.02 2.24
N ILE A 27 9.84 -8.26 1.94
CA ILE A 27 9.84 -7.32 0.82
C ILE A 27 9.74 -5.92 1.41
N ASP A 28 10.76 -5.12 1.13
CA ASP A 28 10.79 -3.71 1.48
C ASP A 28 10.62 -2.87 0.20
N TYR A 29 9.66 -1.94 0.23
CA TYR A 29 9.40 -1.07 -0.91
C TYR A 29 10.21 0.22 -0.77
N ALA A 30 11.13 0.45 -1.69
CA ALA A 30 11.75 1.76 -1.79
C ALA A 30 10.71 2.80 -2.22
N LYS A 31 10.56 3.88 -1.44
CA LYS A 31 9.64 4.99 -1.75
C LYS A 31 8.19 4.54 -2.00
N ALA A 32 7.66 3.70 -1.13
CA ALA A 32 6.36 3.05 -1.28
C ALA A 32 5.22 4.00 -1.70
N PHE A 33 5.11 5.16 -1.05
CA PHE A 33 4.06 6.13 -1.37
C PHE A 33 4.40 7.04 -2.55
N ASP A 34 5.68 7.29 -2.81
CA ASP A 34 6.10 8.24 -3.85
C ASP A 34 6.08 7.63 -5.26
N CYS A 35 6.23 6.31 -5.37
CA CYS A 35 6.32 5.59 -6.65
C CYS A 35 5.00 4.98 -7.12
N MET A 36 3.87 5.37 -6.56
CA MET A 36 2.57 4.83 -6.94
C MET A 36 2.07 5.49 -8.22
N ASP A 37 1.95 4.69 -9.29
CA ASP A 37 1.39 5.12 -10.56
C ASP A 37 -0.13 5.29 -10.44
N HIS A 38 -0.63 6.51 -10.59
CA HIS A 38 -2.05 6.83 -10.49
C HIS A 38 -2.89 6.07 -11.52
N ASN A 39 -2.42 5.92 -12.76
CA ASN A 39 -3.18 5.22 -13.78
C ASN A 39 -3.37 3.74 -13.47
N LYS A 40 -2.33 3.10 -12.92
CA LYS A 40 -2.43 1.72 -12.43
C LYS A 40 -3.35 1.63 -11.22
N LEU A 41 -3.23 2.58 -10.28
CA LEU A 41 -4.09 2.62 -9.11
C LEU A 41 -5.59 2.68 -9.49
N TRP A 42 -5.97 3.53 -10.46
CA TRP A 42 -7.35 3.62 -10.91
C TRP A 42 -7.86 2.33 -11.54
N LYS A 43 -7.04 1.65 -12.32
CA LYS A 43 -7.40 0.33 -12.88
C LYS A 43 -7.60 -0.71 -11.78
N ILE A 44 -6.71 -0.73 -10.80
CA ILE A 44 -6.80 -1.65 -9.65
C ILE A 44 -8.10 -1.44 -8.89
N LEU A 45 -8.46 -0.19 -8.60
CA LEU A 45 -9.70 0.13 -7.90
C LEU A 45 -10.94 -0.34 -8.67
N GLN A 46 -10.95 -0.18 -9.99
CA GLN A 46 -12.02 -0.69 -10.84
C GLN A 46 -12.09 -2.23 -10.85
N GLU A 47 -10.96 -2.91 -10.96
CA GLU A 47 -10.88 -4.38 -10.95
C GLU A 47 -11.33 -4.99 -9.60
N ILE A 48 -11.07 -4.31 -8.49
CA ILE A 48 -11.52 -4.73 -7.15
C ILE A 48 -13.04 -4.49 -6.98
N GLY A 49 -13.65 -3.69 -7.87
CA GLY A 49 -15.09 -3.41 -7.83
C GLY A 49 -15.46 -2.15 -7.05
N ILE A 50 -14.52 -1.23 -6.86
CA ILE A 50 -14.82 0.09 -6.30
C ILE A 50 -15.71 0.85 -7.29
N PRO A 51 -16.84 1.42 -6.85
CA PRO A 51 -17.76 2.16 -7.71
C PRO A 51 -17.08 3.31 -8.44
N ASP A 52 -17.49 3.54 -9.71
CA ASP A 52 -16.87 4.54 -10.58
C ASP A 52 -16.94 5.95 -10.00
N TYR A 53 -18.01 6.30 -9.27
CA TYR A 53 -18.15 7.62 -8.66
C TYR A 53 -17.09 7.86 -7.57
N LEU A 54 -16.73 6.84 -6.79
CA LEU A 54 -15.64 6.93 -5.79
C LEU A 54 -14.28 7.02 -6.45
N THR A 55 -14.05 6.23 -7.49
CA THR A 55 -12.82 6.30 -8.29
C THR A 55 -12.66 7.67 -8.94
N CYS A 56 -13.75 8.26 -9.44
CA CYS A 56 -13.77 9.62 -10.01
C CYS A 56 -13.44 10.67 -8.93
N LEU A 57 -14.00 10.53 -7.74
CA LEU A 57 -13.74 11.41 -6.60
C LEU A 57 -12.26 11.38 -6.20
N LEU A 58 -11.69 10.18 -6.12
CA LEU A 58 -10.25 10.00 -5.84
C LEU A 58 -9.39 10.60 -6.95
N LYS A 59 -9.73 10.38 -8.21
CA LYS A 59 -9.04 11.01 -9.35
C LYS A 59 -9.01 12.53 -9.23
N ASN A 60 -10.14 13.13 -8.90
CA ASN A 60 -10.23 14.58 -8.72
C ASN A 60 -9.42 15.07 -7.52
N LEU A 61 -9.35 14.28 -6.43
CA LEU A 61 -8.55 14.61 -5.27
C LEU A 61 -7.04 14.62 -5.57
N PHE A 62 -6.59 13.71 -6.43
CA PHE A 62 -5.18 13.60 -6.82
C PHE A 62 -4.83 14.40 -8.09
N ALA A 63 -5.84 14.86 -8.84
CA ALA A 63 -5.61 15.66 -10.04
C ALA A 63 -5.16 17.08 -9.68
N GLY A 64 -4.13 17.56 -10.37
CA GLY A 64 -3.66 18.94 -10.24
C GLY A 64 -3.05 19.28 -8.88
N GLN A 65 -2.57 18.29 -8.14
CA GLN A 65 -1.84 18.56 -6.90
C GLN A 65 -0.52 19.27 -7.21
N GLU A 66 -0.31 20.36 -6.51
CA GLU A 66 0.90 21.17 -6.59
C GLU A 66 1.60 21.19 -5.24
N ALA A 67 2.91 21.24 -5.27
CA ALA A 67 3.74 21.37 -4.08
C ALA A 67 4.75 22.50 -4.21
N THR A 68 5.10 23.08 -3.09
CA THR A 68 6.21 24.01 -2.94
C THR A 68 7.11 23.56 -1.81
N VAL A 69 8.39 23.83 -1.91
CA VAL A 69 9.36 23.53 -0.84
C VAL A 69 9.74 24.82 -0.16
N ARG A 70 9.54 24.87 1.14
CA ARG A 70 9.98 26.00 1.97
C ARG A 70 11.41 25.76 2.47
N THR A 71 12.30 26.62 2.10
CA THR A 71 13.69 26.60 2.53
C THR A 71 14.00 27.81 3.44
N ARG A 72 15.19 27.83 4.02
CA ARG A 72 15.66 29.01 4.77
C ARG A 72 15.83 30.26 3.90
N HIS A 73 15.94 30.09 2.58
CA HIS A 73 16.17 31.15 1.61
C HIS A 73 14.90 31.60 0.88
N GLY A 74 13.75 31.00 1.18
CA GLY A 74 12.47 31.30 0.55
C GLY A 74 11.70 30.05 0.15
N THR A 75 10.63 30.25 -0.61
CA THR A 75 9.78 29.17 -1.13
C THR A 75 10.09 28.96 -2.61
N THR A 76 10.17 27.72 -3.05
CA THR A 76 10.35 27.38 -4.47
C THR A 76 9.09 27.72 -5.28
N ASP A 77 9.22 27.76 -6.60
CA ASP A 77 8.05 27.77 -7.49
C ASP A 77 7.20 26.50 -7.29
N CYS A 78 5.91 26.62 -7.59
CA CYS A 78 4.98 25.48 -7.57
C CYS A 78 5.37 24.46 -8.64
N PHE A 79 5.37 23.20 -8.28
CA PHE A 79 5.55 22.09 -9.22
C PHE A 79 4.41 21.08 -9.06
N GLN A 80 4.01 20.44 -10.17
CA GLN A 80 2.92 19.46 -10.15
C GLN A 80 3.41 18.11 -9.66
N ILE A 81 2.56 17.45 -8.86
CA ILE A 81 2.78 16.09 -8.39
C ILE A 81 2.00 15.16 -9.31
N GLY A 82 2.74 14.36 -10.14
CA GLY A 82 2.15 13.43 -11.10
C GLY A 82 2.03 11.99 -10.62
N GLU A 83 2.74 11.64 -9.56
CA GLU A 83 2.83 10.27 -9.04
C GLU A 83 2.81 10.27 -7.51
N GLY A 84 2.53 9.10 -6.94
CA GLY A 84 2.55 8.91 -5.51
C GLY A 84 1.25 9.28 -4.80
N VAL A 85 1.21 8.99 -3.51
CA VAL A 85 0.13 9.37 -2.60
C VAL A 85 0.68 10.18 -1.44
N TYR A 86 -0.14 11.10 -0.97
CA TYR A 86 0.27 12.06 0.05
C TYR A 86 0.58 11.35 1.39
N GLN A 87 1.79 11.55 1.92
CA GLN A 87 2.16 11.05 3.24
C GLN A 87 1.40 11.85 4.31
N GLY A 88 0.77 11.13 5.23
CA GLY A 88 -0.09 11.73 6.27
C GLY A 88 -1.57 11.83 5.90
N CYS A 89 -1.97 11.50 4.68
CA CYS A 89 -3.38 11.34 4.33
C CYS A 89 -3.91 10.01 4.86
N ILE A 90 -5.09 10.02 5.46
CA ILE A 90 -5.74 8.81 6.01
C ILE A 90 -6.01 7.73 4.94
N LEU A 91 -6.19 8.14 3.69
CA LEU A 91 -6.46 7.22 2.56
C LEU A 91 -5.20 6.56 2.01
N SER A 92 -4.04 7.20 2.14
CA SER A 92 -2.80 6.73 1.51
C SER A 92 -2.38 5.32 1.91
N PRO A 93 -2.42 4.91 3.19
CA PRO A 93 -2.09 3.54 3.57
C PRO A 93 -3.03 2.50 2.96
N GLY A 94 -4.34 2.81 2.89
CA GLY A 94 -5.34 1.93 2.28
C GLY A 94 -5.12 1.76 0.78
N LEU A 95 -4.91 2.86 0.06
CA LEU A 95 -4.64 2.84 -1.38
C LEU A 95 -3.33 2.09 -1.69
N PHE A 96 -2.29 2.32 -0.90
CA PHE A 96 -1.04 1.59 -1.04
C PHE A 96 -1.20 0.08 -0.79
N ASN A 97 -1.95 -0.33 0.22
CA ASN A 97 -2.20 -1.74 0.50
C ASN A 97 -2.90 -2.43 -0.67
N LEU A 98 -3.93 -1.81 -1.26
CA LEU A 98 -4.63 -2.33 -2.43
C LEU A 98 -3.70 -2.44 -3.65
N TYR A 99 -2.89 -1.42 -3.87
CA TYR A 99 -1.90 -1.38 -4.95
C TYR A 99 -0.83 -2.48 -4.79
N ALA A 100 -0.26 -2.61 -3.59
CA ALA A 100 0.74 -3.62 -3.29
C ALA A 100 0.19 -5.04 -3.41
N GLU A 101 -1.03 -5.29 -2.91
CA GLU A 101 -1.69 -6.58 -3.02
C GLU A 101 -1.92 -6.98 -4.47
N PHE A 102 -2.39 -6.06 -5.30
CA PHE A 102 -2.58 -6.32 -6.72
C PHE A 102 -1.27 -6.69 -7.43
N ILE A 103 -0.19 -5.96 -7.16
CA ILE A 103 1.13 -6.28 -7.72
C ILE A 103 1.57 -7.67 -7.26
N MET A 104 1.43 -8.00 -5.98
CA MET A 104 1.83 -9.29 -5.45
C MET A 104 1.06 -10.45 -6.07
N ARG A 105 -0.24 -10.30 -6.27
CA ARG A 105 -1.07 -11.32 -6.95
C ARG A 105 -0.62 -11.55 -8.39
N ASN A 106 -0.28 -10.50 -9.12
CA ASN A 106 0.13 -10.60 -10.51
C ASN A 106 1.56 -11.13 -10.71
N THR A 107 2.41 -11.07 -9.68
CA THR A 107 3.76 -11.64 -9.73
C THR A 107 3.81 -13.15 -9.43
N GLY A 108 2.67 -13.80 -9.25
CA GLY A 108 2.60 -15.23 -8.90
C GLY A 108 2.91 -15.54 -7.43
N LEU A 109 3.14 -14.52 -6.61
CA LEU A 109 3.33 -14.64 -5.16
C LEU A 109 2.00 -14.60 -4.38
N GLY A 110 0.89 -14.86 -5.07
CA GLY A 110 -0.48 -14.73 -4.55
C GLY A 110 -0.81 -15.56 -3.30
N TRP A 111 -0.04 -16.61 -3.04
CA TRP A 111 -0.19 -17.40 -1.81
C TRP A 111 0.32 -16.69 -0.54
N MET A 112 1.10 -15.61 -0.71
CA MET A 112 1.53 -14.76 0.41
C MET A 112 0.48 -13.71 0.81
N SER A 113 -0.51 -13.45 -0.06
CA SER A 113 -1.50 -12.38 0.14
C SER A 113 -2.65 -12.77 1.08
N THR A 114 -2.92 -14.04 1.26
CA THR A 114 -4.05 -14.52 2.11
C THR A 114 -3.89 -14.17 3.59
N SER A 115 -2.66 -14.07 4.08
CA SER A 115 -2.38 -13.69 5.46
C SER A 115 -2.56 -12.18 5.72
N TRP A 116 -2.41 -11.35 4.68
CA TRP A 116 -2.56 -9.89 4.80
C TRP A 116 -4.01 -9.43 4.87
N ASN A 117 -4.92 -10.13 4.19
CA ASN A 117 -6.34 -9.76 4.14
C ASN A 117 -7.08 -10.01 5.45
N GLN A 118 -6.72 -11.04 6.20
CA GLN A 118 -7.37 -11.34 7.47
C GLN A 118 -7.01 -10.34 8.57
N ASP A 119 -5.74 -9.95 8.67
CA ASP A 119 -5.28 -9.01 9.69
C ASP A 119 -5.74 -7.56 9.43
N CYS A 120 -5.95 -7.19 8.15
CA CYS A 120 -6.47 -5.86 7.82
C CYS A 120 -7.98 -5.74 8.05
N GLN A 121 -8.76 -6.80 7.82
CA GLN A 121 -10.22 -6.77 8.04
C GLN A 121 -10.60 -6.76 9.52
N GLU A 122 -9.86 -7.47 10.38
CA GLU A 122 -10.13 -7.47 11.82
C GLU A 122 -9.79 -6.15 12.54
N LYS A 123 -9.00 -5.29 11.90
CA LYS A 123 -8.55 -4.04 12.51
C LYS A 123 -9.44 -2.83 12.20
N TYR A 124 -10.41 -2.97 11.29
CA TYR A 124 -11.30 -1.90 10.84
C TYR A 124 -12.81 -2.22 11.02
N GLN A 125 -13.14 -3.28 11.73
CA GLN A 125 -14.45 -3.55 12.32
C GLN A 125 -14.43 -3.18 13.81
#